data_257e4bf96db2ca04e4698166fa2f4831
#
_entry.id   257e4bf96db2ca04e4698166fa2f4831
#
_cell.length_a   1.000
_cell.length_b   1.000
_cell.length_c   1.000
_cell.angle_alpha   90.00
_cell.angle_beta   90.00
_cell.angle_gamma   90.00
#
_symmetry.space_group_name_H-M   'P 1'
#
loop_
_entity.id
_entity.type
_entity.pdbx_description
1 polymer ?
#
loop_
_entity_poly.entity_id
_entity_poly.type
_entity_poly.pdbx_seq_one_letter_code
_entity_poly.pdbx_strand_id
1 'polypeptide(L)'
;GGYAGVMAANRLTKRDDIAITLVNSRDHFVERIRLHQLVGGTSEAVVSYADVLSPRVRLHVGTVSAIDAAARTVALEDGQEVAYDYLVYAVGSTGETQVAGARQHAFGISTYEEATRLRAALETTPADAPVVVVGGGPTGIEVSSELAEAGRNVALICGDRLGPWLHEKGRADAERALRRLGVGIVEGARVAEVLDGRVRLDNGRELTSSVTIWTAGFTTPDLARASGLSTDELGRLVTDETLTSVDDDRIVATGDAAAPSGLAYRMSCQAANQLGPLAAETVLSRLEGATPQPVSIGFVGQCISIGRGLGLVNFARRDDSAVGGRLRGVPAAKVKELICRSTIWALGMEARHPGSAIGFKDRSRAARVQAAAVTPLVREPSL
;
A
#
# COMPACT_ATOMS: atom_id res chain seq x y z
N GLY A 1 -10.59 1.21 -6.32
CA GLY A 1 -11.03 -0.19 -6.43
C GLY A 1 -10.14 -1.16 -5.65
N GLY A 2 -9.22 -0.67 -4.76
CA GLY A 2 -8.43 -1.53 -3.89
C GLY A 2 -9.12 -1.82 -2.55
N TYR A 3 -8.34 -2.32 -1.58
CA TYR A 3 -8.85 -2.78 -0.27
C TYR A 3 -9.77 -1.77 0.42
N ALA A 4 -9.34 -0.51 0.58
CA ALA A 4 -10.11 0.51 1.29
C ALA A 4 -11.39 0.90 0.55
N GLY A 5 -11.31 1.13 -0.78
CA GLY A 5 -12.46 1.52 -1.59
C GLY A 5 -13.54 0.44 -1.67
N VAL A 6 -13.13 -0.84 -1.84
CA VAL A 6 -14.07 -1.98 -1.85
C VAL A 6 -14.74 -2.15 -0.48
N MET A 7 -13.96 -2.06 0.61
CA MET A 7 -14.52 -2.12 1.97
C MET A 7 -15.51 -0.99 2.24
N ALA A 8 -15.18 0.25 1.78
CA ALA A 8 -16.09 1.39 1.94
C ALA A 8 -17.37 1.20 1.11
N ALA A 9 -17.25 0.80 -0.15
CA ALA A 9 -18.39 0.59 -1.03
C ALA A 9 -19.32 -0.51 -0.48
N ASN A 10 -18.77 -1.62 0.00
CA ASN A 10 -19.53 -2.69 0.63
C ASN A 10 -20.22 -2.22 1.92
N ARG A 11 -19.53 -1.45 2.78
CA ARG A 11 -20.10 -0.91 4.02
C ARG A 11 -21.27 0.03 3.74
N LEU A 12 -21.20 0.86 2.73
CA LEU A 12 -22.27 1.79 2.35
C LEU A 12 -23.56 1.07 1.98
N THR A 13 -23.50 -0.20 1.56
CA THR A 13 -24.71 -1.01 1.29
C THR A 13 -25.54 -1.35 2.52
N LYS A 14 -25.17 -0.90 3.73
CA LYS A 14 -26.04 -0.95 4.92
C LYS A 14 -27.35 -0.15 4.70
N ARG A 15 -27.34 0.83 3.80
CA ARG A 15 -28.52 1.60 3.43
C ARG A 15 -29.00 1.21 2.03
N ASP A 16 -30.30 1.08 1.88
CA ASP A 16 -30.93 0.67 0.62
C ASP A 16 -31.30 1.87 -0.28
N ASP A 17 -31.33 3.06 0.28
CA ASP A 17 -31.75 4.32 -0.37
C ASP A 17 -30.61 5.11 -1.00
N ILE A 18 -29.39 4.56 -1.08
CA ILE A 18 -28.24 5.21 -1.70
C ILE A 18 -27.77 4.44 -2.94
N ALA A 19 -27.36 5.18 -3.96
CA ALA A 19 -26.72 4.64 -5.15
C ALA A 19 -25.19 4.67 -4.95
N ILE A 20 -24.53 3.52 -5.11
CA ILE A 20 -23.08 3.40 -4.89
C ILE A 20 -22.41 3.05 -6.21
N THR A 21 -21.49 3.90 -6.66
CA THR A 21 -20.65 3.64 -7.83
C THR A 21 -19.19 3.55 -7.40
N LEU A 22 -18.55 2.41 -7.68
CA LEU A 22 -17.11 2.23 -7.54
C LEU A 22 -16.45 2.48 -8.88
N VAL A 23 -15.66 3.56 -8.99
CA VAL A 23 -14.84 3.83 -10.18
C VAL A 23 -13.47 3.20 -10.01
N ASN A 24 -13.06 2.40 -10.99
CA ASN A 24 -11.74 1.75 -11.00
C ASN A 24 -11.26 1.56 -12.43
N SER A 25 -9.95 1.68 -12.64
CA SER A 25 -9.34 1.54 -13.98
C SER A 25 -9.33 0.10 -14.53
N ARG A 26 -9.74 -0.90 -13.73
CA ARG A 26 -9.76 -2.33 -14.08
C ARG A 26 -11.09 -2.95 -13.72
N ASP A 27 -11.47 -3.98 -14.44
CA ASP A 27 -12.67 -4.79 -14.20
C ASP A 27 -12.47 -5.88 -13.13
N HIS A 28 -11.28 -5.97 -12.56
CA HIS A 28 -10.89 -6.93 -11.52
C HIS A 28 -10.19 -6.27 -10.34
N PHE A 29 -10.24 -6.94 -9.19
CA PHE A 29 -9.53 -6.55 -7.98
C PHE A 29 -8.09 -7.06 -8.04
N VAL A 30 -7.13 -6.21 -7.66
CA VAL A 30 -5.71 -6.55 -7.58
C VAL A 30 -5.28 -6.80 -6.13
N GLU A 31 -4.80 -8.01 -5.85
CA GLU A 31 -4.16 -8.36 -4.58
C GLU A 31 -2.74 -7.77 -4.49
N ARG A 32 -2.62 -6.46 -4.23
CA ARG A 32 -1.31 -5.77 -4.17
C ARG A 32 -0.29 -6.46 -3.28
N ILE A 33 -0.74 -7.11 -2.21
CA ILE A 33 0.12 -7.88 -1.30
C ILE A 33 0.74 -9.12 -1.94
N ARG A 34 0.30 -9.52 -3.16
CA ARG A 34 0.80 -10.65 -3.93
C ARG A 34 1.56 -10.25 -5.20
N LEU A 35 1.80 -8.97 -5.45
CA LEU A 35 2.50 -8.54 -6.68
C LEU A 35 3.91 -9.12 -6.78
N HIS A 36 4.62 -9.33 -5.65
CA HIS A 36 5.88 -10.06 -5.64
C HIS A 36 5.73 -11.52 -6.12
N GLN A 37 4.58 -12.14 -5.83
CA GLN A 37 4.27 -13.50 -6.31
C GLN A 37 3.91 -13.52 -7.79
N LEU A 38 3.24 -12.45 -8.30
CA LEU A 38 3.01 -12.28 -9.75
C LEU A 38 4.35 -12.20 -10.49
N VAL A 39 5.30 -11.43 -9.98
CA VAL A 39 6.65 -11.32 -10.52
C VAL A 39 7.40 -12.65 -10.48
N GLY A 40 7.27 -13.41 -9.39
CA GLY A 40 7.86 -14.75 -9.23
C GLY A 40 7.10 -15.87 -9.96
N GLY A 41 5.95 -15.57 -10.59
CA GLY A 41 5.14 -16.58 -11.31
C GLY A 41 4.37 -17.54 -10.39
N THR A 42 4.21 -17.22 -9.10
CA THR A 42 3.55 -18.09 -8.10
C THR A 42 2.10 -17.67 -7.77
N SER A 43 1.64 -16.53 -8.29
CA SER A 43 0.25 -16.06 -8.22
C SER A 43 -0.05 -15.09 -9.36
N GLU A 44 -1.28 -15.04 -9.84
CA GLU A 44 -1.73 -14.02 -10.80
C GLU A 44 -2.14 -12.69 -10.12
N ALA A 45 -2.24 -12.66 -8.79
CA ALA A 45 -2.56 -11.49 -7.97
C ALA A 45 -3.86 -10.76 -8.33
N VAL A 46 -4.83 -11.45 -8.92
CA VAL A 46 -6.14 -10.92 -9.33
C VAL A 46 -7.29 -11.73 -8.77
N VAL A 47 -8.40 -11.04 -8.49
CA VAL A 47 -9.66 -11.63 -8.01
C VAL A 47 -10.80 -10.94 -8.74
N SER A 48 -11.87 -11.69 -9.09
CA SER A 48 -13.06 -11.09 -9.65
C SER A 48 -13.74 -10.15 -8.65
N TYR A 49 -14.24 -9.01 -9.11
CA TYR A 49 -15.08 -8.16 -8.27
C TYR A 49 -16.36 -8.86 -7.81
N ALA A 50 -16.86 -9.86 -8.57
CA ALA A 50 -18.00 -10.67 -8.14
C ALA A 50 -17.78 -11.42 -6.81
N ASP A 51 -16.51 -11.68 -6.42
CA ASP A 51 -16.16 -12.38 -5.19
C ASP A 51 -16.00 -11.45 -3.98
N VAL A 52 -15.73 -10.15 -4.23
CA VAL A 52 -15.33 -9.18 -3.19
C VAL A 52 -16.20 -7.93 -3.11
N LEU A 53 -17.04 -7.66 -4.11
CA LEU A 53 -17.90 -6.48 -4.19
C LEU A 53 -19.37 -6.88 -4.12
N SER A 54 -20.15 -6.15 -3.35
CA SER A 54 -21.61 -6.34 -3.27
C SER A 54 -22.27 -6.12 -4.64
N PRO A 55 -23.22 -6.95 -5.07
CA PRO A 55 -23.97 -6.74 -6.31
C PRO A 55 -24.80 -5.45 -6.32
N ARG A 56 -24.96 -4.79 -5.18
CA ARG A 56 -25.60 -3.48 -5.03
C ARG A 56 -24.68 -2.32 -5.39
N VAL A 57 -23.39 -2.56 -5.56
CA VAL A 57 -22.40 -1.56 -5.97
C VAL A 57 -22.21 -1.64 -7.47
N ARG A 58 -22.46 -0.54 -8.16
CA ARG A 58 -22.18 -0.43 -9.60
C ARG A 58 -20.67 -0.25 -9.80
N LEU A 59 -20.01 -1.19 -10.46
CA LEU A 59 -18.65 -1.01 -10.94
C LEU A 59 -18.67 -0.17 -12.23
N HIS A 60 -17.92 0.94 -12.23
CA HIS A 60 -17.64 1.74 -13.41
C HIS A 60 -16.15 1.59 -13.75
N VAL A 61 -15.85 0.93 -14.85
CA VAL A 61 -14.46 0.76 -15.29
C VAL A 61 -14.03 2.03 -16.01
N GLY A 62 -13.08 2.75 -15.43
CA GLY A 62 -12.58 4.01 -15.95
C GLY A 62 -11.53 4.62 -15.02
N THR A 63 -10.72 5.52 -15.56
CA THR A 63 -9.69 6.25 -14.80
C THR A 63 -10.16 7.67 -14.53
N VAL A 64 -10.18 8.08 -13.27
CA VAL A 64 -10.51 9.46 -12.89
C VAL A 64 -9.31 10.36 -13.21
N SER A 65 -9.56 11.43 -13.96
CA SER A 65 -8.56 12.43 -14.36
C SER A 65 -8.63 13.72 -13.55
N ALA A 66 -9.81 14.09 -13.03
CA ALA A 66 -9.99 15.28 -12.20
C ALA A 66 -11.17 15.13 -11.24
N ILE A 67 -11.14 15.91 -10.15
CA ILE A 67 -12.24 16.08 -9.19
C ILE A 67 -12.64 17.55 -9.22
N ASP A 68 -13.89 17.86 -9.54
CA ASP A 68 -14.48 19.18 -9.35
C ASP A 68 -15.34 19.16 -8.08
N ALA A 69 -14.76 19.65 -6.98
CA ALA A 69 -15.45 19.69 -5.69
C ALA A 69 -16.64 20.66 -5.71
N ALA A 70 -16.53 21.79 -6.43
CA ALA A 70 -17.59 22.78 -6.51
C ALA A 70 -18.80 22.29 -7.31
N ALA A 71 -18.56 21.63 -8.46
CA ALA A 71 -19.60 21.01 -9.28
C ALA A 71 -20.05 19.65 -8.72
N ARG A 72 -19.29 19.05 -7.80
CA ARG A 72 -19.49 17.69 -7.27
C ARG A 72 -19.51 16.63 -8.38
N THR A 73 -18.50 16.69 -9.24
CA THR A 73 -18.30 15.72 -10.30
C THR A 73 -16.87 15.17 -10.29
N VAL A 74 -16.69 13.96 -10.81
CA VAL A 74 -15.38 13.42 -11.17
C VAL A 74 -15.36 13.24 -12.68
N ALA A 75 -14.33 13.78 -13.35
CA ALA A 75 -14.09 13.59 -14.76
C ALA A 75 -13.26 12.30 -14.96
N LEU A 76 -13.58 11.56 -16.02
CA LEU A 76 -12.86 10.37 -16.45
C LEU A 76 -11.98 10.69 -17.67
N GLU A 77 -10.93 9.90 -17.89
CA GLU A 77 -10.04 10.06 -19.05
C GLU A 77 -10.74 9.91 -20.40
N ASP A 78 -11.88 9.19 -20.47
CA ASP A 78 -12.70 9.03 -21.65
C ASP A 78 -13.69 10.19 -21.91
N GLY A 79 -13.63 11.22 -21.07
CA GLY A 79 -14.48 12.41 -21.15
C GLY A 79 -15.85 12.28 -20.49
N GLN A 80 -16.17 11.13 -19.88
CA GLN A 80 -17.38 10.99 -19.07
C GLN A 80 -17.23 11.72 -17.73
N GLU A 81 -18.36 12.17 -17.17
CA GLU A 81 -18.44 12.74 -15.84
C GLU A 81 -19.38 11.92 -14.95
N VAL A 82 -19.02 11.76 -13.69
CA VAL A 82 -19.83 11.11 -12.67
C VAL A 82 -20.11 12.09 -11.56
N ALA A 83 -21.37 12.46 -11.37
CA ALA A 83 -21.79 13.31 -10.26
C ALA A 83 -21.89 12.53 -8.95
N TYR A 84 -21.70 13.23 -7.82
CA TYR A 84 -21.79 12.63 -6.50
C TYR A 84 -22.43 13.58 -5.46
N ASP A 85 -23.10 13.02 -4.47
CA ASP A 85 -23.45 13.70 -3.23
C ASP A 85 -22.34 13.60 -2.18
N TYR A 86 -21.66 12.47 -2.15
CA TYR A 86 -20.45 12.20 -1.37
C TYR A 86 -19.41 11.45 -2.22
N LEU A 87 -18.15 11.84 -2.10
CA LEU A 87 -17.01 11.20 -2.73
C LEU A 87 -16.14 10.49 -1.67
N VAL A 88 -15.93 9.20 -1.84
CA VAL A 88 -14.93 8.47 -1.06
C VAL A 88 -13.64 8.35 -1.87
N TYR A 89 -12.65 9.15 -1.53
CA TYR A 89 -11.34 9.19 -2.17
C TYR A 89 -10.46 8.03 -1.67
N ALA A 90 -10.28 7.00 -2.49
CA ALA A 90 -9.62 5.75 -2.14
C ALA A 90 -8.62 5.29 -3.21
N VAL A 91 -7.85 6.21 -3.78
CA VAL A 91 -6.93 5.95 -4.89
C VAL A 91 -5.70 5.10 -4.51
N GLY A 92 -5.47 4.92 -3.21
CA GLY A 92 -4.35 4.13 -2.71
C GLY A 92 -3.00 4.84 -2.85
N SER A 93 -1.94 4.05 -2.95
CA SER A 93 -0.56 4.50 -3.10
C SER A 93 0.08 3.94 -4.38
N THR A 94 1.15 4.56 -4.82
CA THR A 94 2.00 4.11 -5.93
C THR A 94 3.47 4.21 -5.55
N GLY A 95 4.37 3.65 -6.34
CA GLY A 95 5.81 3.87 -6.21
C GLY A 95 6.21 5.14 -6.94
N GLU A 96 7.13 5.87 -6.36
CA GLU A 96 7.77 6.99 -7.02
C GLU A 96 9.26 7.02 -6.70
N THR A 97 10.04 7.54 -7.64
CA THR A 97 11.45 7.82 -7.43
C THR A 97 11.85 9.09 -8.16
N GLN A 98 12.67 9.88 -7.48
CA GLN A 98 13.35 11.05 -8.07
C GLN A 98 14.83 10.75 -8.38
N VAL A 99 15.27 9.51 -8.15
CA VAL A 99 16.64 9.09 -8.46
C VAL A 99 16.87 9.12 -9.96
N ALA A 100 17.98 9.75 -10.37
CA ALA A 100 18.35 9.91 -11.78
C ALA A 100 18.34 8.55 -12.49
N GLY A 101 17.72 8.50 -13.68
CA GLY A 101 17.64 7.33 -14.54
C GLY A 101 16.71 6.20 -14.04
N ALA A 102 16.21 6.26 -12.79
CA ALA A 102 15.39 5.17 -12.27
C ALA A 102 14.06 4.99 -13.03
N ARG A 103 13.43 6.06 -13.49
CA ARG A 103 12.21 5.98 -14.32
C ARG A 103 12.45 5.33 -15.68
N GLN A 104 13.65 5.45 -16.25
CA GLN A 104 14.02 4.91 -17.56
C GLN A 104 14.57 3.48 -17.49
N HIS A 105 15.33 3.17 -16.43
CA HIS A 105 16.16 1.97 -16.35
C HIS A 105 15.78 1.02 -15.22
N ALA A 106 14.72 1.33 -14.43
CA ALA A 106 14.22 0.42 -13.41
C ALA A 106 12.75 0.07 -13.63
N PHE A 107 12.37 -1.11 -13.16
CA PHE A 107 10.99 -1.57 -13.11
C PHE A 107 10.38 -1.32 -11.74
N GLY A 108 9.21 -0.68 -11.68
CA GLY A 108 8.38 -0.65 -10.48
C GLY A 108 7.69 -1.99 -10.23
N ILE A 109 7.09 -2.10 -9.04
CA ILE A 109 6.29 -3.27 -8.62
C ILE A 109 5.05 -2.83 -7.82
N SER A 110 4.73 -1.55 -7.84
CA SER A 110 3.66 -0.97 -7.02
C SER A 110 2.27 -1.18 -7.61
N THR A 111 2.18 -1.37 -8.93
CA THR A 111 0.96 -1.58 -9.68
C THR A 111 0.97 -2.93 -10.39
N TYR A 112 -0.21 -3.39 -10.80
CA TYR A 112 -0.35 -4.64 -11.54
C TYR A 112 0.39 -4.60 -12.89
N GLU A 113 0.31 -3.46 -13.59
CA GLU A 113 0.96 -3.24 -14.87
C GLU A 113 2.48 -3.22 -14.76
N GLU A 114 3.01 -2.58 -13.70
CA GLU A 114 4.46 -2.60 -13.41
C GLU A 114 4.93 -4.03 -13.13
N ALA A 115 4.24 -4.76 -12.26
CA ALA A 115 4.58 -6.13 -11.91
C ALA A 115 4.51 -7.07 -13.13
N THR A 116 3.51 -6.88 -14.02
CA THR A 116 3.38 -7.65 -15.27
C THR A 116 4.52 -7.36 -16.24
N ARG A 117 4.89 -6.06 -16.42
CA ARG A 117 6.06 -5.69 -17.24
C ARG A 117 7.35 -6.24 -16.67
N LEU A 118 7.53 -6.18 -15.35
CA LEU A 118 8.69 -6.75 -14.67
C LEU A 118 8.77 -8.27 -14.87
N ARG A 119 7.65 -9.00 -14.72
CA ARG A 119 7.58 -10.44 -14.98
C ARG A 119 8.04 -10.76 -16.41
N ALA A 120 7.50 -10.07 -17.40
CA ALA A 120 7.86 -10.27 -18.80
C ALA A 120 9.36 -9.99 -19.09
N ALA A 121 9.94 -8.94 -18.47
CA ALA A 121 11.35 -8.64 -18.57
C ALA A 121 12.22 -9.77 -17.94
N LEU A 122 11.82 -10.28 -16.78
CA LEU A 122 12.52 -11.40 -16.15
C LEU A 122 12.43 -12.71 -16.95
N GLU A 123 11.32 -12.99 -17.61
CA GLU A 123 11.15 -14.20 -18.44
C GLU A 123 12.13 -14.23 -19.62
N THR A 124 12.51 -13.06 -20.15
CA THR A 124 13.47 -12.94 -21.26
C THR A 124 14.92 -12.76 -20.81
N THR A 125 15.16 -12.56 -19.51
CA THR A 125 16.50 -12.38 -18.93
C THR A 125 17.07 -13.72 -18.49
N PRO A 126 18.35 -14.05 -18.82
CA PRO A 126 19.02 -15.28 -18.35
C PRO A 126 18.91 -15.43 -16.82
N ALA A 127 18.79 -16.67 -16.33
CA ALA A 127 18.58 -16.94 -14.92
C ALA A 127 19.74 -16.50 -14.02
N ASP A 128 20.97 -16.56 -14.52
CA ASP A 128 22.22 -16.16 -13.85
C ASP A 128 22.53 -14.67 -13.98
N ALA A 129 21.80 -13.93 -14.84
CA ALA A 129 22.00 -12.51 -15.01
C ALA A 129 21.72 -11.75 -13.70
N PRO A 130 22.53 -10.73 -13.36
CA PRO A 130 22.39 -10.01 -12.11
C PRO A 130 21.09 -9.18 -12.06
N VAL A 131 20.30 -9.39 -11.01
CA VAL A 131 19.10 -8.62 -10.68
C VAL A 131 19.40 -7.79 -9.44
N VAL A 132 19.16 -6.47 -9.54
CA VAL A 132 19.31 -5.56 -8.40
C VAL A 132 17.94 -5.12 -7.94
N VAL A 133 17.62 -5.34 -6.67
CA VAL A 133 16.40 -4.85 -6.00
C VAL A 133 16.80 -3.66 -5.12
N VAL A 134 16.12 -2.53 -5.30
CA VAL A 134 16.36 -1.30 -4.53
C VAL A 134 15.22 -1.09 -3.53
N GLY A 135 15.56 -1.10 -2.25
CA GLY A 135 14.63 -0.87 -1.15
C GLY A 135 14.59 -2.02 -0.14
N GLY A 136 15.11 -1.82 1.06
CA GLY A 136 15.14 -2.79 2.18
C GLY A 136 13.79 -2.93 2.92
N GLY A 137 12.68 -2.46 2.35
CA GLY A 137 11.32 -2.57 2.89
C GLY A 137 10.69 -3.96 2.69
N PRO A 138 9.42 -4.15 3.13
CA PRO A 138 8.72 -5.44 2.99
C PRO A 138 8.71 -5.96 1.55
N THR A 139 8.35 -5.12 0.59
CA THR A 139 8.28 -5.49 -0.83
C THR A 139 9.64 -5.93 -1.39
N GLY A 140 10.71 -5.19 -1.06
CA GLY A 140 12.06 -5.54 -1.51
C GLY A 140 12.54 -6.87 -0.93
N ILE A 141 12.25 -7.15 0.34
CA ILE A 141 12.57 -8.43 0.97
C ILE A 141 11.78 -9.56 0.30
N GLU A 142 10.48 -9.38 0.09
CA GLU A 142 9.60 -10.39 -0.50
C GLU A 142 9.99 -10.71 -1.95
N VAL A 143 10.17 -9.69 -2.82
CA VAL A 143 10.55 -9.94 -4.22
C VAL A 143 11.97 -10.49 -4.34
N SER A 144 12.93 -10.01 -3.55
CA SER A 144 14.31 -10.54 -3.58
C SER A 144 14.35 -12.02 -3.20
N SER A 145 13.61 -12.38 -2.16
CA SER A 145 13.58 -13.78 -1.69
C SER A 145 12.83 -14.71 -2.65
N GLU A 146 11.74 -14.25 -3.26
CA GLU A 146 10.98 -15.02 -4.25
C GLU A 146 11.84 -15.30 -5.51
N LEU A 147 12.53 -14.28 -6.01
CA LEU A 147 13.42 -14.41 -7.17
C LEU A 147 14.65 -15.27 -6.87
N ALA A 148 15.25 -15.13 -5.69
CA ALA A 148 16.40 -15.95 -5.29
C ALA A 148 15.99 -17.43 -5.09
N GLU A 149 14.81 -17.72 -4.52
CA GLU A 149 14.25 -19.08 -4.41
C GLU A 149 13.99 -19.70 -5.79
N ALA A 150 13.64 -18.87 -6.80
CA ALA A 150 13.53 -19.27 -8.20
C ALA A 150 14.88 -19.40 -8.94
N GLY A 151 16.00 -19.30 -8.22
CA GLY A 151 17.36 -19.50 -8.76
C GLY A 151 17.97 -18.28 -9.45
N ARG A 152 17.40 -17.05 -9.26
CA ARG A 152 17.96 -15.80 -9.80
C ARG A 152 19.12 -15.29 -8.95
N ASN A 153 20.07 -14.64 -9.61
CA ASN A 153 21.19 -13.94 -8.97
C ASN A 153 20.75 -12.55 -8.50
N VAL A 154 20.44 -12.40 -7.20
CA VAL A 154 19.80 -11.21 -6.64
C VAL A 154 20.68 -10.46 -5.65
N ALA A 155 20.81 -9.14 -5.83
CA ALA A 155 21.36 -8.23 -4.83
C ALA A 155 20.26 -7.26 -4.35
N LEU A 156 20.11 -7.10 -3.03
CA LEU A 156 19.17 -6.19 -2.37
C LEU A 156 19.91 -5.00 -1.77
N ILE A 157 19.65 -3.80 -2.27
CA ILE A 157 20.19 -2.54 -1.73
C ILE A 157 19.20 -1.98 -0.72
N CYS A 158 19.59 -1.91 0.54
CA CYS A 158 18.71 -1.57 1.66
C CYS A 158 18.74 -0.10 2.09
N GLY A 159 19.60 0.73 1.49
CA GLY A 159 19.91 2.04 2.03
C GLY A 159 20.70 1.89 3.34
N ASP A 160 20.27 2.53 4.40
CA ASP A 160 21.00 2.49 5.67
C ASP A 160 21.05 1.08 6.28
N ARG A 161 19.92 0.36 6.25
CA ARG A 161 19.82 -1.01 6.81
C ARG A 161 18.62 -1.79 6.30
N LEU A 162 18.71 -3.11 6.36
CA LEU A 162 17.63 -4.03 6.07
C LEU A 162 16.47 -3.87 7.06
N GLY A 163 15.25 -3.71 6.57
CA GLY A 163 14.05 -3.69 7.39
C GLY A 163 14.12 -2.68 8.54
N PRO A 164 14.24 -1.37 8.29
CA PRO A 164 14.40 -0.37 9.36
C PRO A 164 13.25 -0.36 10.37
N TRP A 165 12.08 -0.84 9.98
CA TRP A 165 10.86 -1.02 10.77
C TRP A 165 10.84 -2.31 11.60
N LEU A 166 11.78 -3.23 11.38
CA LEU A 166 11.88 -4.48 12.14
C LEU A 166 12.57 -4.24 13.48
N HIS A 167 12.06 -4.92 14.52
CA HIS A 167 12.84 -5.09 15.73
C HIS A 167 14.18 -5.81 15.41
N GLU A 168 15.25 -5.47 16.11
CA GLU A 168 16.61 -5.98 15.86
C GLU A 168 16.67 -7.50 15.67
N LYS A 169 16.00 -8.27 16.54
CA LYS A 169 15.94 -9.73 16.44
C LYS A 169 15.25 -10.21 15.17
N GLY A 170 14.21 -9.51 14.72
CA GLY A 170 13.50 -9.81 13.47
C GLY A 170 14.36 -9.54 12.25
N ARG A 171 15.11 -8.43 12.27
CA ARG A 171 16.07 -8.07 11.22
C ARG A 171 17.15 -9.13 11.05
N ALA A 172 17.78 -9.58 12.16
CA ALA A 172 18.78 -10.63 12.12
C ALA A 172 18.23 -11.97 11.56
N ASP A 173 16.96 -12.29 11.84
CA ASP A 173 16.32 -13.48 11.27
C ASP A 173 16.06 -13.33 9.77
N ALA A 174 15.59 -12.15 9.32
CA ALA A 174 15.37 -11.86 7.89
C ALA A 174 16.69 -11.89 7.11
N GLU A 175 17.72 -11.22 7.62
CA GLU A 175 19.06 -11.22 7.00
C GLU A 175 19.61 -12.63 6.82
N ARG A 176 19.56 -13.43 7.88
CA ARG A 176 20.03 -14.84 7.84
C ARG A 176 19.27 -15.67 6.81
N ALA A 177 17.97 -15.47 6.71
CA ALA A 177 17.15 -16.21 5.76
C ALA A 177 17.42 -15.78 4.31
N LEU A 178 17.54 -14.48 4.03
CA LEU A 178 17.91 -13.95 2.71
C LEU A 178 19.28 -14.43 2.25
N ARG A 179 20.30 -14.38 3.14
CA ARG A 179 21.64 -14.89 2.83
C ARG A 179 21.66 -16.39 2.54
N ARG A 180 20.81 -17.18 3.20
CA ARG A 180 20.66 -18.62 2.91
C ARG A 180 20.06 -18.90 1.55
N LEU A 181 19.22 -18.01 1.04
CA LEU A 181 18.68 -18.06 -0.32
C LEU A 181 19.67 -17.53 -1.37
N GLY A 182 20.86 -17.05 -0.96
CA GLY A 182 21.85 -16.49 -1.86
C GLY A 182 21.69 -15.02 -2.19
N VAL A 183 20.77 -14.29 -1.52
CA VAL A 183 20.60 -12.85 -1.74
C VAL A 183 21.81 -12.08 -1.22
N GLY A 184 22.47 -11.32 -2.10
CA GLY A 184 23.48 -10.34 -1.73
C GLY A 184 22.83 -9.11 -1.05
N ILE A 185 23.21 -8.78 0.18
CA ILE A 185 22.64 -7.64 0.92
C ILE A 185 23.65 -6.50 0.95
N VAL A 186 23.25 -5.31 0.52
CA VAL A 186 24.03 -4.08 0.51
C VAL A 186 23.36 -3.07 1.44
N GLU A 187 24.04 -2.73 2.53
CA GLU A 187 23.61 -1.74 3.53
C GLU A 187 24.63 -0.58 3.61
N GLY A 188 24.23 0.54 4.20
CA GLY A 188 25.07 1.72 4.41
C GLY A 188 25.38 2.48 3.12
N ALA A 189 24.60 2.28 2.04
CA ALA A 189 24.74 3.00 0.78
C ALA A 189 23.37 3.12 0.10
N ARG A 190 23.14 4.24 -0.57
CA ARG A 190 21.90 4.53 -1.31
C ARG A 190 22.19 4.57 -2.80
N VAL A 191 21.16 4.31 -3.60
CA VAL A 191 21.27 4.47 -5.07
C VAL A 191 21.28 5.96 -5.40
N ALA A 192 22.35 6.41 -6.05
CA ALA A 192 22.48 7.77 -6.55
C ALA A 192 21.98 7.89 -8.00
N GLU A 193 22.14 6.82 -8.80
CA GLU A 193 21.75 6.81 -10.20
C GLU A 193 21.50 5.37 -10.69
N VAL A 194 20.51 5.22 -11.56
CA VAL A 194 20.27 3.98 -12.31
C VAL A 194 20.62 4.20 -13.77
N LEU A 195 21.49 3.39 -14.30
CA LEU A 195 21.99 3.44 -15.67
C LEU A 195 21.59 2.18 -16.43
N ASP A 196 21.73 2.20 -17.72
CA ASP A 196 21.58 1.00 -18.53
C ASP A 196 22.64 -0.06 -18.10
N GLY A 197 22.17 -1.21 -17.68
CA GLY A 197 23.00 -2.35 -17.24
C GLY A 197 23.71 -2.18 -15.90
N ARG A 198 23.47 -1.12 -15.12
CA ARG A 198 24.11 -0.94 -13.80
C ARG A 198 23.42 0.06 -12.88
N VAL A 199 23.71 -0.04 -11.61
CA VAL A 199 23.28 0.88 -10.56
C VAL A 199 24.50 1.49 -9.89
N ARG A 200 24.54 2.83 -9.75
CA ARG A 200 25.58 3.57 -9.03
C ARG A 200 25.10 3.98 -7.64
N LEU A 201 25.91 3.71 -6.65
CA LEU A 201 25.67 4.09 -5.26
C LEU A 201 26.29 5.47 -4.94
N ASP A 202 25.81 6.09 -3.85
CA ASP A 202 26.29 7.39 -3.34
C ASP A 202 27.77 7.38 -2.91
N ASN A 203 28.31 6.22 -2.57
CA ASN A 203 29.71 6.01 -2.24
C ASN A 203 30.61 5.74 -3.48
N GLY A 204 30.08 5.88 -4.70
CA GLY A 204 30.77 5.66 -5.95
C GLY A 204 30.87 4.20 -6.41
N ARG A 205 30.45 3.23 -5.60
CA ARG A 205 30.43 1.82 -6.01
C ARG A 205 29.37 1.61 -7.10
N GLU A 206 29.67 0.76 -8.08
CA GLU A 206 28.70 0.32 -9.09
C GLU A 206 28.41 -1.18 -8.97
N LEU A 207 27.14 -1.55 -9.23
CA LEU A 207 26.68 -2.93 -9.34
C LEU A 207 26.14 -3.15 -10.74
N THR A 208 26.58 -4.19 -11.42
CA THR A 208 25.99 -4.65 -12.68
C THR A 208 24.54 -5.10 -12.41
N SER A 209 23.62 -4.74 -13.28
CA SER A 209 22.20 -5.03 -13.15
C SER A 209 21.57 -5.24 -14.53
N SER A 210 21.24 -6.44 -14.89
CA SER A 210 20.45 -6.72 -16.10
C SER A 210 18.98 -6.32 -15.94
N VAL A 211 18.46 -6.42 -14.70
CA VAL A 211 17.12 -5.96 -14.32
C VAL A 211 17.22 -5.25 -12.98
N THR A 212 16.88 -3.97 -12.96
CA THR A 212 16.78 -3.18 -11.72
C THR A 212 15.31 -3.09 -11.31
N ILE A 213 14.99 -3.51 -10.08
CA ILE A 213 13.64 -3.48 -9.51
C ILE A 213 13.58 -2.40 -8.44
N TRP A 214 12.68 -1.43 -8.60
CA TRP A 214 12.53 -0.32 -7.66
C TRP A 214 11.37 -0.58 -6.71
N THR A 215 11.66 -0.72 -5.42
CA THR A 215 10.68 -0.94 -4.35
C THR A 215 10.75 0.13 -3.26
N ALA A 216 11.63 1.11 -3.41
CA ALA A 216 11.82 2.19 -2.44
C ALA A 216 10.90 3.39 -2.75
N GLY A 217 10.37 3.98 -1.69
CA GLY A 217 9.50 5.15 -1.80
C GLY A 217 8.04 4.79 -2.12
N PHE A 218 7.14 5.46 -1.38
CA PHE A 218 5.70 5.43 -1.64
C PHE A 218 5.21 6.87 -1.73
N THR A 219 4.32 7.08 -2.68
CA THR A 219 3.55 8.31 -2.84
C THR A 219 2.10 7.95 -3.12
N THR A 220 1.25 8.92 -3.31
CA THR A 220 -0.11 8.72 -3.82
C THR A 220 -0.22 9.30 -5.24
N PRO A 221 -1.19 8.85 -6.05
CA PRO A 221 -1.49 9.52 -7.32
C PRO A 221 -1.74 11.03 -7.10
N ASP A 222 -1.29 11.86 -8.03
CA ASP A 222 -1.34 13.34 -7.91
C ASP A 222 -2.76 13.92 -8.08
N LEU A 223 -3.78 13.07 -8.23
CA LEU A 223 -5.17 13.44 -8.53
C LEU A 223 -5.72 14.49 -7.56
N ALA A 224 -5.53 14.33 -6.24
CA ALA A 224 -6.04 15.29 -5.26
C ALA A 224 -5.39 16.67 -5.43
N ARG A 225 -4.07 16.73 -5.54
CA ARG A 225 -3.32 17.98 -5.73
C ARG A 225 -3.66 18.63 -7.07
N ALA A 226 -3.71 17.85 -8.15
CA ALA A 226 -4.07 18.33 -9.49
C ALA A 226 -5.51 18.87 -9.53
N SER A 227 -6.39 18.39 -8.62
CA SER A 227 -7.76 18.86 -8.45
C SER A 227 -7.91 20.04 -7.45
N GLY A 228 -6.79 20.61 -6.96
CA GLY A 228 -6.80 21.75 -6.04
C GLY A 228 -7.12 21.40 -4.58
N LEU A 229 -7.12 20.13 -4.21
CA LEU A 229 -7.35 19.69 -2.84
C LEU A 229 -6.04 19.68 -2.02
N SER A 230 -6.14 19.96 -0.73
CA SER A 230 -5.02 20.00 0.21
C SER A 230 -4.39 18.61 0.39
N THR A 231 -3.09 18.50 0.15
CA THR A 231 -2.34 17.27 0.30
C THR A 231 -1.12 17.44 1.19
N ASP A 232 -0.68 16.36 1.80
CA ASP A 232 0.63 16.31 2.46
C ASP A 232 1.79 16.13 1.45
N GLU A 233 3.02 15.99 1.95
CA GLU A 233 4.23 15.85 1.13
C GLU A 233 4.23 14.59 0.25
N LEU A 234 3.53 13.52 0.67
CA LEU A 234 3.36 12.29 -0.11
C LEU A 234 2.14 12.33 -1.06
N GLY A 235 1.43 13.47 -1.15
CA GLY A 235 0.23 13.63 -1.98
C GLY A 235 -1.04 13.03 -1.38
N ARG A 236 -1.04 12.61 -0.09
CA ARG A 236 -2.24 12.11 0.59
C ARG A 236 -3.19 13.26 0.89
N LEU A 237 -4.49 13.04 0.67
CA LEU A 237 -5.51 14.05 0.98
C LEU A 237 -5.52 14.34 2.48
N VAL A 238 -5.38 15.62 2.85
CA VAL A 238 -5.43 16.06 4.25
C VAL A 238 -6.87 15.99 4.74
N THR A 239 -7.07 15.30 5.86
CA THR A 239 -8.40 15.14 6.48
C THR A 239 -8.37 15.45 7.97
N ASP A 240 -9.53 15.64 8.53
CA ASP A 240 -9.74 15.59 9.97
C ASP A 240 -9.74 14.14 10.51
N GLU A 241 -9.96 13.96 11.81
CA GLU A 241 -10.05 12.63 12.43
C GLU A 241 -11.31 11.84 12.05
N THR A 242 -12.27 12.42 11.32
CA THR A 242 -13.41 11.69 10.75
C THR A 242 -13.17 11.24 9.32
N LEU A 243 -11.94 11.39 8.81
CA LEU A 243 -11.53 11.15 7.43
C LEU A 243 -12.15 12.14 6.42
N THR A 244 -12.73 13.24 6.87
CA THR A 244 -13.29 14.27 6.02
C THR A 244 -12.19 15.20 5.53
N SER A 245 -12.20 15.52 4.24
CA SER A 245 -11.30 16.52 3.66
C SER A 245 -11.41 17.86 4.42
N VAL A 246 -10.29 18.54 4.56
CA VAL A 246 -10.26 19.90 5.14
C VAL A 246 -10.82 20.94 4.17
N ASP A 247 -10.96 20.62 2.88
CA ASP A 247 -11.38 21.51 1.81
C ASP A 247 -12.89 21.39 1.51
N ASP A 248 -13.46 20.19 1.68
CA ASP A 248 -14.87 19.91 1.34
C ASP A 248 -15.43 18.79 2.24
N ASP A 249 -16.56 19.07 2.89
CA ASP A 249 -17.22 18.14 3.81
C ASP A 249 -17.91 16.95 3.11
N ARG A 250 -18.06 17.00 1.78
CA ARG A 250 -18.60 15.91 0.95
C ARG A 250 -17.52 14.94 0.44
N ILE A 251 -16.24 15.26 0.69
CA ILE A 251 -15.12 14.40 0.30
C ILE A 251 -14.55 13.73 1.54
N VAL A 252 -14.54 12.40 1.53
CA VAL A 252 -14.00 11.57 2.62
C VAL A 252 -12.85 10.72 2.04
N ALA A 253 -11.65 10.77 2.64
CA ALA A 253 -10.51 9.97 2.16
C ALA A 253 -10.29 8.72 2.99
N THR A 254 -9.71 7.67 2.38
CA THR A 254 -9.47 6.41 3.08
C THR A 254 -8.25 5.64 2.55
N GLY A 255 -7.77 4.71 3.33
CA GLY A 255 -6.62 3.86 3.00
C GLY A 255 -5.32 4.65 2.93
N ASP A 256 -4.44 4.24 2.01
CA ASP A 256 -3.11 4.86 1.86
C ASP A 256 -3.17 6.32 1.39
N ALA A 257 -4.31 6.73 0.81
CA ALA A 257 -4.51 8.08 0.26
C ALA A 257 -4.98 9.11 1.28
N ALA A 258 -5.18 8.75 2.55
CA ALA A 258 -5.68 9.63 3.61
C ALA A 258 -4.58 10.04 4.59
N ALA A 259 -4.56 11.32 4.98
CA ALA A 259 -3.67 11.88 6.00
C ALA A 259 -4.46 12.54 7.14
N PRO A 260 -5.12 11.76 8.04
CA PRO A 260 -5.93 12.32 9.10
C PRO A 260 -5.07 13.11 10.10
N SER A 261 -5.43 14.40 10.28
CA SER A 261 -4.78 15.35 11.20
C SER A 261 -3.26 15.47 11.04
N GLY A 262 -2.73 15.25 9.82
CA GLY A 262 -1.28 15.24 9.57
C GLY A 262 -0.52 14.07 10.21
N LEU A 263 -1.21 13.18 10.92
CA LEU A 263 -0.65 11.97 11.53
C LEU A 263 -1.21 10.72 10.85
N ALA A 264 -0.81 10.53 9.58
CA ALA A 264 -1.30 9.44 8.76
C ALA A 264 -0.91 8.06 9.30
N TYR A 265 -1.76 7.07 9.01
CA TYR A 265 -1.46 5.67 9.29
C TYR A 265 -0.45 5.11 8.29
N ARG A 266 0.25 4.04 8.69
CA ARG A 266 1.15 3.32 7.79
C ARG A 266 0.38 2.76 6.59
N MET A 267 0.87 3.05 5.38
CA MET A 267 0.33 2.48 4.14
C MET A 267 0.40 0.95 4.18
N SER A 268 -0.76 0.31 4.20
CA SER A 268 -0.85 -1.16 4.29
C SER A 268 -2.28 -1.66 4.08
N CYS A 269 -2.41 -2.90 3.61
CA CYS A 269 -3.72 -3.58 3.55
C CYS A 269 -4.40 -3.66 4.93
N GLN A 270 -3.63 -3.79 6.02
CA GLN A 270 -4.15 -3.82 7.38
C GLN A 270 -4.83 -2.50 7.77
N ALA A 271 -4.23 -1.35 7.42
CA ALA A 271 -4.85 -0.05 7.61
C ALA A 271 -6.05 0.15 6.67
N ALA A 272 -5.88 -0.19 5.38
CA ALA A 272 -6.91 -0.01 4.35
C ALA A 272 -8.21 -0.75 4.67
N ASN A 273 -8.12 -2.02 5.12
CA ASN A 273 -9.30 -2.82 5.49
C ASN A 273 -10.05 -2.28 6.71
N GLN A 274 -9.39 -1.51 7.57
CA GLN A 274 -10.03 -0.88 8.74
C GLN A 274 -10.53 0.53 8.43
N LEU A 275 -9.76 1.31 7.65
CA LEU A 275 -10.12 2.70 7.31
C LEU A 275 -11.29 2.76 6.32
N GLY A 276 -11.38 1.80 5.37
CA GLY A 276 -12.48 1.75 4.39
C GLY A 276 -13.87 1.79 5.03
N PRO A 277 -14.19 0.85 5.93
CA PRO A 277 -15.45 0.85 6.67
C PRO A 277 -15.68 2.14 7.48
N LEU A 278 -14.63 2.71 8.11
CA LEU A 278 -14.75 3.92 8.91
C LEU A 278 -15.07 5.16 8.04
N ALA A 279 -14.49 5.25 6.84
CA ALA A 279 -14.85 6.29 5.88
C ALA A 279 -16.33 6.20 5.46
N ALA A 280 -16.82 4.99 5.23
CA ALA A 280 -18.23 4.76 4.94
C ALA A 280 -19.14 5.13 6.13
N GLU A 281 -18.75 4.79 7.38
CA GLU A 281 -19.52 5.17 8.58
C GLU A 281 -19.56 6.71 8.76
N THR A 282 -18.51 7.44 8.32
CA THR A 282 -18.56 8.92 8.28
C THR A 282 -19.64 9.42 7.35
N VAL A 283 -19.75 8.86 6.13
CA VAL A 283 -20.80 9.21 5.17
C VAL A 283 -22.18 8.82 5.71
N LEU A 284 -22.33 7.59 6.22
CA LEU A 284 -23.60 7.09 6.78
C LEU A 284 -24.09 7.96 7.95
N SER A 285 -23.19 8.32 8.87
CA SER A 285 -23.55 9.22 10.01
C SER A 285 -24.08 10.55 9.52
N ARG A 286 -23.48 11.15 8.50
CA ARG A 286 -23.94 12.43 7.94
C ARG A 286 -25.29 12.31 7.24
N LEU A 287 -25.53 11.23 6.52
CA LEU A 287 -26.83 10.95 5.90
C LEU A 287 -27.95 10.74 6.94
N GLU A 288 -27.59 10.35 8.16
CA GLU A 288 -28.49 10.19 9.31
C GLU A 288 -28.61 11.49 10.14
N GLY A 289 -27.88 12.56 9.80
CA GLY A 289 -27.82 13.78 10.59
C GLY A 289 -27.04 13.62 11.91
N ALA A 290 -26.27 12.54 12.05
CA ALA A 290 -25.45 12.26 13.22
C ALA A 290 -24.01 12.80 13.05
N THR A 291 -23.32 13.04 14.17
CA THR A 291 -21.92 13.46 14.16
C THR A 291 -21.02 12.24 13.91
N PRO A 292 -20.16 12.28 12.86
CA PRO A 292 -19.20 11.23 12.61
C PRO A 292 -18.21 11.05 13.77
N GLN A 293 -17.81 9.81 14.02
CA GLN A 293 -16.85 9.50 15.09
C GLN A 293 -15.41 9.60 14.60
N PRO A 294 -14.47 10.07 15.45
CA PRO A 294 -13.06 10.07 15.15
C PRO A 294 -12.56 8.65 14.88
N VAL A 295 -11.72 8.49 13.86
CA VAL A 295 -11.16 7.18 13.51
C VAL A 295 -10.07 6.75 14.49
N SER A 296 -10.10 5.47 14.81
CA SER A 296 -9.05 4.84 15.59
C SER A 296 -8.87 3.43 15.08
N ILE A 297 -7.75 3.16 14.43
CA ILE A 297 -7.36 1.82 14.01
C ILE A 297 -6.09 1.39 14.72
N GLY A 298 -5.98 0.10 15.01
CA GLY A 298 -4.82 -0.47 15.68
C GLY A 298 -4.13 -1.53 14.82
N PHE A 299 -2.84 -1.66 15.03
CA PHE A 299 -2.02 -2.67 14.38
C PHE A 299 -1.82 -3.91 15.27
N VAL A 300 -1.39 -5.00 14.68
CA VAL A 300 -1.01 -6.23 15.39
C VAL A 300 0.42 -6.66 15.04
N GLY A 301 0.95 -6.14 13.96
CA GLY A 301 2.29 -6.45 13.49
C GLY A 301 2.42 -6.35 11.98
N GLN A 302 3.53 -6.87 11.49
CA GLN A 302 3.84 -6.96 10.08
C GLN A 302 4.32 -8.37 9.75
N CYS A 303 3.83 -8.93 8.65
CA CYS A 303 4.25 -10.23 8.15
C CYS A 303 4.85 -10.10 6.76
N ILE A 304 5.98 -10.76 6.55
CA ILE A 304 6.66 -10.84 5.26
C ILE A 304 6.91 -12.31 4.90
N SER A 305 6.85 -12.63 3.62
CA SER A 305 7.37 -13.89 3.09
C SER A 305 8.87 -13.77 2.83
N ILE A 306 9.59 -14.87 2.98
CA ILE A 306 11.00 -15.01 2.61
C ILE A 306 11.10 -16.25 1.73
N GLY A 307 10.89 -16.05 0.42
CA GLY A 307 10.50 -17.12 -0.50
C GLY A 307 9.12 -17.67 -0.15
N ARG A 308 8.77 -18.84 -0.71
CA ARG A 308 7.47 -19.48 -0.46
C ARG A 308 7.46 -20.34 0.81
N GLY A 309 8.62 -20.87 1.17
CA GLY A 309 8.76 -21.80 2.30
C GLY A 309 8.93 -21.17 3.67
N LEU A 310 9.37 -19.92 3.75
CA LEU A 310 9.68 -19.24 4.99
C LEU A 310 8.94 -17.92 5.13
N GLY A 311 8.83 -17.43 6.36
CA GLY A 311 8.26 -16.12 6.66
C GLY A 311 8.74 -15.57 7.98
N LEU A 312 8.39 -14.31 8.21
CA LEU A 312 8.62 -13.59 9.44
C LEU A 312 7.38 -12.78 9.80
N VAL A 313 6.86 -12.97 11.00
CA VAL A 313 5.81 -12.14 11.60
C VAL A 313 6.42 -11.41 12.78
N ASN A 314 6.48 -10.09 12.70
CA ASN A 314 6.88 -9.24 13.81
C ASN A 314 5.61 -8.68 14.45
N PHE A 315 5.44 -8.89 15.75
CA PHE A 315 4.34 -8.29 16.47
C PHE A 315 4.60 -6.81 16.75
N ALA A 316 3.52 -6.05 16.83
CA ALA A 316 3.54 -4.63 17.18
C ALA A 316 2.49 -4.31 18.23
N ARG A 317 2.66 -3.17 18.89
CA ARG A 317 1.60 -2.57 19.70
C ARG A 317 0.52 -1.99 18.80
N ARG A 318 -0.59 -1.56 19.39
CA ARG A 318 -1.72 -0.98 18.64
C ARG A 318 -1.35 0.32 17.92
N ASP A 319 -0.37 1.05 18.40
CA ASP A 319 0.20 2.27 17.79
C ASP A 319 1.24 1.99 16.69
N ASP A 320 1.38 0.73 16.25
CA ASP A 320 2.34 0.21 15.27
C ASP A 320 3.81 0.17 15.74
N SER A 321 4.10 0.48 17.00
CA SER A 321 5.46 0.35 17.52
C SER A 321 5.88 -1.13 17.62
N ALA A 322 7.06 -1.45 17.06
CA ALA A 322 7.57 -2.81 17.02
C ALA A 322 7.89 -3.35 18.42
N VAL A 323 7.60 -4.63 18.65
CA VAL A 323 7.98 -5.36 19.87
C VAL A 323 8.93 -6.52 19.54
N GLY A 324 9.65 -7.03 20.54
CA GLY A 324 10.61 -8.13 20.35
C GLY A 324 9.99 -9.49 20.06
N GLY A 325 8.66 -9.62 20.22
CA GLY A 325 7.92 -10.85 19.92
C GLY A 325 7.81 -11.10 18.41
N ARG A 326 8.08 -12.32 17.98
CA ARG A 326 8.04 -12.69 16.55
C ARG A 326 7.80 -14.19 16.33
N LEU A 327 7.26 -14.51 15.17
CA LEU A 327 7.19 -15.86 14.62
C LEU A 327 8.05 -15.92 13.34
N ARG A 328 8.73 -17.05 13.09
CA ARG A 328 9.65 -17.20 11.95
C ARG A 328 9.56 -18.60 11.32
N GLY A 329 10.10 -18.73 10.11
CA GLY A 329 10.19 -20.00 9.40
C GLY A 329 8.86 -20.44 8.80
N VAL A 330 8.66 -21.74 8.66
CA VAL A 330 7.46 -22.35 8.06
C VAL A 330 6.15 -21.92 8.75
N PRO A 331 6.05 -21.88 10.09
CA PRO A 331 4.84 -21.41 10.74
C PRO A 331 4.49 -19.95 10.37
N ALA A 332 5.49 -19.08 10.25
CA ALA A 332 5.27 -17.69 9.84
C ALA A 332 4.83 -17.58 8.37
N ALA A 333 5.35 -18.41 7.47
CA ALA A 333 4.89 -18.50 6.08
C ALA A 333 3.41 -18.89 5.99
N LYS A 334 2.98 -19.89 6.77
CA LYS A 334 1.56 -20.29 6.85
C LYS A 334 0.67 -19.18 7.40
N VAL A 335 1.13 -18.45 8.43
CA VAL A 335 0.42 -17.30 8.98
C VAL A 335 0.32 -16.19 7.93
N LYS A 336 1.40 -15.87 7.20
CA LYS A 336 1.37 -14.88 6.12
C LYS A 336 0.36 -15.26 5.04
N GLU A 337 0.36 -16.51 4.59
CA GLU A 337 -0.59 -16.99 3.58
C GLU A 337 -2.05 -16.92 4.10
N LEU A 338 -2.30 -17.29 5.36
CA LEU A 338 -3.62 -17.16 5.98
C LEU A 338 -4.06 -15.69 6.01
N ILE A 339 -3.16 -14.75 6.36
CA ILE A 339 -3.45 -13.32 6.36
C ILE A 339 -3.80 -12.84 4.94
N CYS A 340 -3.04 -13.25 3.91
CA CYS A 340 -3.35 -12.90 2.54
C CYS A 340 -4.75 -13.39 2.12
N ARG A 341 -5.10 -14.63 2.43
CA ARG A 341 -6.45 -15.17 2.15
C ARG A 341 -7.54 -14.48 2.96
N SER A 342 -7.26 -14.14 4.22
CA SER A 342 -8.23 -13.48 5.09
C SER A 342 -8.58 -12.06 4.63
N THR A 343 -7.68 -11.36 3.92
CA THR A 343 -8.01 -10.04 3.35
C THR A 343 -9.10 -10.13 2.31
N ILE A 344 -9.02 -11.10 1.39
CA ILE A 344 -10.04 -11.33 0.35
C ILE A 344 -11.34 -11.85 0.98
N TRP A 345 -11.23 -12.81 1.90
CA TRP A 345 -12.39 -13.31 2.64
C TRP A 345 -13.13 -12.18 3.38
N ALA A 346 -12.41 -11.25 4.01
CA ALA A 346 -13.01 -10.11 4.71
C ALA A 346 -13.76 -9.16 3.76
N LEU A 347 -13.22 -8.90 2.56
CA LEU A 347 -13.93 -8.13 1.52
C LEU A 347 -15.24 -8.79 1.13
N GLY A 348 -15.21 -10.11 0.83
CA GLY A 348 -16.40 -10.87 0.47
C GLY A 348 -17.41 -11.02 1.62
N MET A 349 -16.94 -11.06 2.88
CA MET A 349 -17.84 -11.05 4.05
C MET A 349 -18.54 -9.69 4.20
N GLU A 350 -17.81 -8.58 4.05
CA GLU A 350 -18.40 -7.24 4.10
C GLU A 350 -19.39 -7.01 2.93
N ALA A 351 -19.12 -7.60 1.76
CA ALA A 351 -20.03 -7.54 0.61
C ALA A 351 -21.38 -8.23 0.87
N ARG A 352 -21.34 -9.38 1.56
CA ARG A 352 -22.54 -10.17 1.90
C ARG A 352 -23.23 -9.71 3.18
N HIS A 353 -22.45 -9.22 4.13
CA HIS A 353 -22.90 -8.82 5.47
C HIS A 353 -22.28 -7.46 5.84
N PRO A 354 -22.84 -6.34 5.31
CA PRO A 354 -22.33 -5.00 5.58
C PRO A 354 -22.31 -4.71 7.08
N GLY A 355 -21.16 -4.36 7.61
CA GLY A 355 -20.96 -4.19 9.05
C GLY A 355 -20.20 -5.34 9.73
N SER A 356 -19.83 -6.38 8.98
CA SER A 356 -19.10 -7.54 9.52
C SER A 356 -17.60 -7.27 9.73
N ALA A 357 -17.02 -6.25 9.13
CA ALA A 357 -15.61 -5.93 9.26
C ALA A 357 -15.24 -5.60 10.71
N ILE A 358 -14.22 -6.29 11.22
CA ILE A 358 -13.69 -6.10 12.56
C ILE A 358 -12.42 -5.25 12.47
N GLY A 359 -12.36 -4.19 13.30
CA GLY A 359 -11.18 -3.34 13.46
C GLY A 359 -10.59 -3.44 14.86
N PHE A 360 -9.32 -3.12 14.98
CA PHE A 360 -8.65 -2.92 16.26
C PHE A 360 -8.59 -1.43 16.57
N LYS A 361 -8.67 -1.05 17.84
CA LYS A 361 -8.57 0.37 18.24
C LYS A 361 -7.20 0.66 18.86
N ASP A 362 -6.61 1.77 18.45
CA ASP A 362 -5.48 2.38 19.17
C ASP A 362 -6.02 3.45 20.14
N ARG A 363 -6.07 3.12 21.42
CA ARG A 363 -6.57 4.04 22.45
C ARG A 363 -5.66 5.24 22.69
N SER A 364 -4.42 5.19 22.19
CA SER A 364 -3.46 6.30 22.33
C SER A 364 -3.59 7.34 21.20
N ARG A 365 -4.38 7.06 20.14
CA ARG A 365 -4.50 7.93 18.96
C ARG A 365 -4.84 9.38 19.31
N ALA A 366 -5.87 9.61 20.10
CA ALA A 366 -6.31 10.96 20.46
C ALA A 366 -5.21 11.75 21.18
N ALA A 367 -4.49 11.13 22.13
CA ALA A 367 -3.38 11.75 22.81
C ALA A 367 -2.21 12.08 21.87
N ARG A 368 -1.90 11.19 20.91
CA ARG A 368 -0.84 11.45 19.92
C ARG A 368 -1.20 12.60 18.97
N VAL A 369 -2.46 12.69 18.53
CA VAL A 369 -2.94 13.81 17.71
C VAL A 369 -2.83 15.13 18.47
N GLN A 370 -3.25 15.17 19.75
CA GLN A 370 -3.11 16.37 20.58
C GLN A 370 -1.64 16.75 20.77
N ALA A 371 -0.75 15.79 21.04
CA ALA A 371 0.67 16.05 21.17
C ALA A 371 1.30 16.59 19.89
N ALA A 372 0.92 16.06 18.73
CA ALA A 372 1.41 16.51 17.42
C ALA A 372 0.91 17.96 17.11
N ALA A 373 -0.30 18.31 17.51
CA ALA A 373 -0.84 19.66 17.32
C ALA A 373 -0.15 20.73 18.19
N VAL A 374 0.39 20.33 19.37
CA VAL A 374 1.08 21.24 20.31
C VAL A 374 2.56 21.42 19.96
N THR A 375 3.17 20.44 19.28
CA THR A 375 4.57 20.52 18.88
C THR A 375 4.63 21.07 17.45
N PRO A 376 5.05 22.35 17.24
CA PRO A 376 5.27 22.84 15.88
C PRO A 376 6.32 21.94 15.25
N LEU A 377 6.07 21.46 14.04
CA LEU A 377 7.00 20.66 13.24
C LEU A 377 8.35 21.39 13.19
N VAL A 378 9.29 20.99 14.05
CA VAL A 378 10.71 21.23 13.81
C VAL A 378 11.00 20.37 12.58
N ARG A 379 11.03 21.01 11.42
CA ARG A 379 11.43 20.38 10.16
C ARG A 379 12.87 19.88 10.36
N GLU A 380 13.04 18.60 10.58
CA GLU A 380 14.33 18.01 10.24
C GLU A 380 14.45 18.07 8.72
N PRO A 381 15.52 18.64 8.18
CA PRO A 381 15.73 18.64 6.75
C PRO A 381 15.78 17.18 6.29
N SER A 382 14.95 16.84 5.32
CA SER A 382 14.95 15.56 4.63
C SER A 382 16.36 15.32 4.06
N LEU A 383 17.11 14.41 4.69
CA LEU A 383 18.36 13.87 4.20
C LEU A 383 18.10 12.78 3.15
#